data_12a34797d77d36a94f3aae797bc2b726
#
_entry.id   12a34797d77d36a94f3aae797bc2b726
#
_cell.length_a   1.000
_cell.length_b   1.000
_cell.length_c   1.000
_cell.angle_alpha   90.00
_cell.angle_beta   90.00
_cell.angle_gamma   90.00
#
_symmetry.space_group_name_H-M   'P 1'
#
loop_
_entity.id
_entity.type
_entity.pdbx_description
1 polymer ?
#
loop_
_entity_poly.entity_id
_entity_poly.type
_entity_poly.pdbx_seq_one_letter_code
_entity_poly.pdbx_strand_id
1 'polypeptide(L)'
;MPNIHKPCGAGLLFSMCLACAVCHAQDLTPRAYVITPARWNAVVLTYTYFTGSILFNQALPITGASGNPSAGIFSLYHSLNFFGRSANITASLPYGVGHFQGKVLGTPGTIYRSGLLDSFFRFSVNLKGGPSMSPEEFRTWRQKTLIGTSFTLVAPTGQYDPSRLVNQSSNRWAFKTELGLSHRQGHWILDTYGGVWFFTTNPDYLAYNPILSPHRSNTLSQKPVGAFEGHLSYDVKHNPRFWFSLDGNFWYGGSTSLNGKENFKTLQENSRVGFTASVPITRHQSLKFSYSNGDYVVFGGNYQNVSVGWQYFWLGRRAANTLP
;
A
#
# COMPACT_ATOMS: atom_id res chain seq x y z
N MET A 1 -33.46 -3.25 56.18
CA MET A 1 -33.50 -2.92 54.75
C MET A 1 -32.06 -2.68 54.33
N PRO A 2 -31.40 -3.53 53.59
CA PRO A 2 -30.01 -3.31 53.12
C PRO A 2 -30.06 -2.58 51.76
N ASN A 3 -29.28 -1.51 51.67
CA ASN A 3 -29.05 -0.73 50.48
C ASN A 3 -28.31 -1.55 49.43
N ILE A 4 -28.95 -1.78 48.29
CA ILE A 4 -28.34 -2.38 47.10
C ILE A 4 -27.57 -1.27 46.36
N HIS A 5 -26.27 -1.21 46.55
CA HIS A 5 -25.40 -0.45 45.67
C HIS A 5 -25.37 -1.09 44.28
N LYS A 6 -25.96 -0.43 43.29
CA LYS A 6 -25.80 -0.75 41.88
C LYS A 6 -24.32 -0.48 41.52
N PRO A 7 -23.60 -1.41 40.90
CA PRO A 7 -22.30 -1.10 40.38
C PRO A 7 -22.47 -0.16 39.16
N CYS A 8 -21.85 1.01 39.28
CA CYS A 8 -21.67 1.96 38.19
C CYS A 8 -20.84 1.25 37.10
N GLY A 9 -21.47 0.95 35.97
CA GLY A 9 -20.79 0.32 34.83
C GLY A 9 -19.71 1.26 34.29
N ALA A 10 -18.49 1.01 34.70
CA ALA A 10 -17.33 1.58 34.02
C ALA A 10 -17.30 1.05 32.60
N GLY A 11 -17.72 1.88 31.65
CA GLY A 11 -17.59 1.62 30.24
C GLY A 11 -16.10 1.47 29.93
N LEU A 12 -15.65 0.22 29.81
CA LEU A 12 -14.29 -0.11 29.33
C LEU A 12 -14.18 0.38 27.89
N LEU A 13 -13.51 1.51 27.69
CA LEU A 13 -13.11 2.01 26.39
C LEU A 13 -12.02 1.08 25.83
N PHE A 14 -12.47 0.12 25.06
CA PHE A 14 -11.60 -0.79 24.33
C PHE A 14 -10.92 -0.07 23.17
N SER A 15 -9.63 0.02 23.20
CA SER A 15 -8.77 0.52 22.08
C SER A 15 -7.97 -0.64 21.48
N MET A 16 -8.21 -0.95 20.23
CA MET A 16 -7.58 -2.07 19.50
C MET A 16 -6.73 -1.56 18.31
N CYS A 17 -5.46 -1.96 18.20
CA CYS A 17 -4.52 -1.51 17.16
C CYS A 17 -4.52 -2.36 15.89
N LEU A 18 -4.81 -1.77 14.77
CA LEU A 18 -4.29 -2.20 13.48
C LEU A 18 -3.14 -1.27 13.12
N ALA A 19 -1.92 -1.72 13.33
CA ALA A 19 -0.82 -1.07 12.66
C ALA A 19 -1.06 -1.27 11.15
N CYS A 20 -1.44 -0.21 10.43
CA CYS A 20 -1.54 -0.18 8.96
C CYS A 20 -0.18 -0.41 8.25
N ALA A 21 0.82 -0.90 8.98
CA ALA A 21 2.09 -1.35 8.43
C ALA A 21 1.95 -2.53 7.44
N VAL A 22 0.76 -3.14 7.39
CA VAL A 22 0.50 -4.34 6.58
C VAL A 22 0.23 -4.01 5.11
N CYS A 23 -0.21 -2.79 4.79
CA CYS A 23 -0.65 -2.49 3.43
C CYS A 23 0.47 -2.27 2.40
N HIS A 24 1.71 -1.99 2.82
CA HIS A 24 2.74 -1.54 1.89
C HIS A 24 3.52 -2.68 1.21
N ALA A 25 3.72 -3.82 1.88
CA ALA A 25 4.39 -4.97 1.28
C ALA A 25 3.45 -5.85 0.42
N GLN A 26 2.14 -5.58 0.46
CA GLN A 26 1.09 -6.39 -0.16
C GLN A 26 0.50 -5.75 -1.42
N ASP A 27 1.21 -4.79 -2.01
CA ASP A 27 0.75 -4.09 -3.20
C ASP A 27 0.87 -5.00 -4.44
N LEU A 28 -0.17 -4.99 -5.27
CA LEU A 28 -0.17 -5.60 -6.59
C LEU A 28 -0.30 -4.49 -7.62
N THR A 29 0.83 -4.06 -8.17
CA THR A 29 0.90 -2.90 -9.06
C THR A 29 1.35 -3.30 -10.46
N PRO A 30 0.52 -4.04 -11.25
CA PRO A 30 0.89 -4.39 -12.62
C PRO A 30 1.20 -3.15 -13.43
N ARG A 31 2.19 -3.26 -14.32
CA ARG A 31 2.63 -2.21 -15.24
C ARG A 31 3.26 -0.98 -14.56
N ALA A 32 3.89 -1.18 -13.39
CA ALA A 32 4.50 -0.10 -12.64
C ALA A 32 5.61 0.64 -13.40
N TYR A 33 6.23 0.01 -14.39
CA TYR A 33 7.33 0.56 -15.20
C TYR A 33 6.96 0.87 -16.65
N VAL A 34 5.69 0.69 -17.04
CA VAL A 34 5.24 1.11 -18.37
C VAL A 34 5.37 2.62 -18.50
N ILE A 35 6.02 3.05 -19.56
CA ILE A 35 6.33 4.46 -19.79
C ILE A 35 5.12 5.22 -20.33
N THR A 36 5.10 6.51 -20.05
CA THR A 36 4.17 7.49 -20.60
C THR A 36 4.95 8.63 -21.25
N PRO A 37 4.35 9.39 -22.18
CA PRO A 37 5.01 10.58 -22.72
C PRO A 37 5.45 11.54 -21.64
N ALA A 38 6.54 12.26 -21.86
CA ALA A 38 7.00 13.29 -20.93
C ALA A 38 5.93 14.38 -20.74
N ARG A 39 5.84 14.92 -19.52
CA ARG A 39 4.84 15.92 -19.09
C ARG A 39 3.40 15.38 -19.06
N TRP A 40 3.23 14.08 -19.03
CA TRP A 40 1.93 13.46 -18.79
C TRP A 40 1.56 13.59 -17.33
N ASN A 41 0.33 14.00 -17.07
CA ASN A 41 -0.20 14.14 -15.70
C ASN A 41 -1.42 13.25 -15.56
N ALA A 42 -1.66 12.77 -14.36
CA ALA A 42 -2.91 12.12 -14.02
C ALA A 42 -3.35 12.43 -12.59
N VAL A 43 -4.67 12.49 -12.42
CA VAL A 43 -5.33 12.36 -11.13
C VAL A 43 -5.96 10.99 -11.08
N VAL A 44 -5.76 10.29 -9.97
CA VAL A 44 -6.37 8.98 -9.74
C VAL A 44 -7.15 9.04 -8.43
N LEU A 45 -8.42 8.63 -8.49
CA LEU A 45 -9.27 8.43 -7.32
C LEU A 45 -9.53 6.92 -7.20
N THR A 46 -9.05 6.32 -6.13
CA THR A 46 -9.25 4.89 -5.89
C THR A 46 -10.08 4.70 -4.63
N TYR A 47 -11.08 3.84 -4.72
CA TYR A 47 -11.76 3.28 -3.56
C TYR A 47 -11.35 1.82 -3.42
N THR A 48 -10.99 1.42 -2.22
CA THR A 48 -10.61 0.05 -1.92
C THR A 48 -11.31 -0.44 -0.66
N TYR A 49 -11.81 -1.67 -0.71
CA TYR A 49 -12.48 -2.34 0.40
C TYR A 49 -11.73 -3.64 0.73
N PHE A 50 -11.55 -3.86 2.01
CA PHE A 50 -10.87 -5.04 2.54
C PHE A 50 -11.81 -5.80 3.47
N THR A 51 -11.73 -7.11 3.47
CA THR A 51 -12.42 -7.96 4.43
C THR A 51 -11.56 -9.18 4.77
N GLY A 52 -11.42 -9.48 6.04
CA GLY A 52 -10.61 -10.63 6.45
C GLY A 52 -10.17 -10.62 7.90
N SER A 53 -9.26 -11.52 8.21
CA SER A 53 -8.68 -11.72 9.53
C SER A 53 -7.32 -11.05 9.67
N ILE A 54 -6.95 -10.80 10.92
CA ILE A 54 -5.68 -10.16 11.27
C ILE A 54 -5.01 -10.98 12.35
N LEU A 55 -3.80 -11.43 12.05
CA LEU A 55 -2.95 -12.11 13.01
C LEU A 55 -2.06 -11.09 13.71
N PHE A 56 -2.32 -10.89 15.00
CA PHE A 56 -1.53 -10.00 15.83
C PHE A 56 -0.28 -10.69 16.38
N ASN A 57 0.67 -9.84 16.77
CA ASN A 57 1.81 -10.29 17.56
C ASN A 57 1.32 -11.05 18.81
N GLN A 58 1.74 -12.30 18.97
CA GLN A 58 1.33 -13.17 20.08
C GLN A 58 1.77 -12.66 21.46
N ALA A 59 2.66 -11.65 21.53
CA ALA A 59 2.93 -10.93 22.77
C ALA A 59 1.74 -10.08 23.25
N LEU A 60 0.77 -9.83 22.37
CA LEU A 60 -0.48 -9.14 22.70
C LEU A 60 -1.58 -10.18 22.93
N PRO A 61 -2.37 -10.06 24.02
CA PRO A 61 -3.41 -11.01 24.35
C PRO A 61 -4.68 -10.78 23.49
N ILE A 62 -4.52 -10.85 22.16
CA ILE A 62 -5.57 -10.58 21.17
C ILE A 62 -5.80 -11.83 20.33
N THR A 63 -7.05 -12.23 20.21
CA THR A 63 -7.46 -13.39 19.42
C THR A 63 -8.69 -13.10 18.57
N GLY A 64 -8.83 -13.80 17.44
CA GLY A 64 -10.01 -13.71 16.57
C GLY A 64 -10.22 -12.29 15.99
N ALA A 65 -9.15 -11.56 15.74
CA ALA A 65 -9.26 -10.23 15.18
C ALA A 65 -9.60 -10.28 13.70
N SER A 66 -10.58 -9.46 13.31
CA SER A 66 -11.00 -9.28 11.93
C SER A 66 -11.48 -7.85 11.71
N GLY A 67 -11.64 -7.46 10.45
CA GLY A 67 -12.13 -6.13 10.14
C GLY A 67 -12.55 -5.98 8.68
N ASN A 68 -13.33 -4.93 8.45
CA ASN A 68 -13.82 -4.53 7.14
C ASN A 68 -13.44 -3.07 6.88
N PRO A 69 -12.13 -2.75 6.74
CA PRO A 69 -11.72 -1.39 6.41
C PRO A 69 -11.95 -1.08 4.93
N SER A 70 -12.16 0.20 4.65
CA SER A 70 -12.12 0.75 3.32
C SER A 70 -11.29 2.03 3.29
N ALA A 71 -10.76 2.38 2.12
CA ALA A 71 -10.01 3.60 1.95
C ALA A 71 -10.32 4.27 0.61
N GLY A 72 -10.42 5.60 0.65
CA GLY A 72 -10.36 6.47 -0.52
C GLY A 72 -8.94 6.99 -0.68
N ILE A 73 -8.36 6.86 -1.87
CA ILE A 73 -6.99 7.29 -2.16
C ILE A 73 -7.03 8.33 -3.28
N PHE A 74 -6.55 9.53 -2.98
CA PHE A 74 -6.29 10.56 -3.99
C PHE A 74 -4.83 10.50 -4.38
N SER A 75 -4.53 10.34 -5.68
CA SER A 75 -3.16 10.27 -6.17
C SER A 75 -2.94 11.24 -7.33
N LEU A 76 -1.78 11.87 -7.32
CA LEU A 76 -1.24 12.70 -8.39
C LEU A 76 -0.07 11.98 -9.04
N TYR A 77 -0.07 11.92 -10.38
CA TYR A 77 0.99 11.36 -11.17
C TYR A 77 1.55 12.41 -12.14
N HIS A 78 2.86 12.46 -12.24
CA HIS A 78 3.57 13.29 -13.22
C HIS A 78 4.73 12.54 -13.86
N SER A 79 4.75 12.49 -15.21
CA SER A 79 5.89 11.94 -15.94
C SER A 79 6.87 13.06 -16.33
N LEU A 80 8.14 12.74 -16.23
CA LEU A 80 9.22 13.69 -16.49
C LEU A 80 10.36 13.07 -17.30
N ASN A 81 11.19 13.94 -17.84
CA ASN A 81 12.47 13.55 -18.45
C ASN A 81 13.55 13.61 -17.37
N PHE A 82 14.14 12.46 -17.08
CA PHE A 82 15.26 12.36 -16.16
C PHE A 82 16.50 11.90 -16.91
N PHE A 83 17.36 12.87 -17.32
CA PHE A 83 18.55 12.63 -18.10
C PHE A 83 18.31 11.78 -19.37
N GLY A 84 17.29 12.12 -20.15
CA GLY A 84 16.90 11.40 -21.37
C GLY A 84 16.10 10.11 -21.15
N ARG A 85 15.80 9.78 -19.91
CA ARG A 85 15.03 8.58 -19.55
C ARG A 85 13.62 8.94 -19.07
N SER A 86 12.66 8.06 -19.35
CA SER A 86 11.32 8.20 -18.82
C SER A 86 11.35 7.94 -17.32
N ALA A 87 10.87 8.92 -16.57
CA ALA A 87 10.69 8.84 -15.13
C ALA A 87 9.30 9.37 -14.73
N ASN A 88 8.87 9.05 -13.52
CA ASN A 88 7.63 9.60 -12.98
C ASN A 88 7.70 9.76 -11.46
N ILE A 89 6.86 10.66 -10.98
CA ILE A 89 6.60 10.87 -9.56
C ILE A 89 5.11 10.64 -9.32
N THR A 90 4.80 9.92 -8.27
CA THR A 90 3.44 9.74 -7.76
C THR A 90 3.39 10.20 -6.31
N ALA A 91 2.36 10.96 -5.95
CA ALA A 91 2.07 11.34 -4.57
C ALA A 91 0.64 10.90 -4.24
N SER A 92 0.43 10.25 -3.10
CA SER A 92 -0.85 9.68 -2.73
C SER A 92 -1.22 10.03 -1.30
N LEU A 93 -2.47 10.46 -1.12
CA LEU A 93 -3.08 10.82 0.15
C LEU A 93 -4.28 9.91 0.39
N PRO A 94 -4.16 8.92 1.26
CA PRO A 94 -5.25 8.01 1.59
C PRO A 94 -6.03 8.47 2.83
N TYR A 95 -7.35 8.19 2.83
CA TYR A 95 -8.25 8.33 3.98
C TYR A 95 -8.97 7.01 4.20
N GLY A 96 -8.87 6.47 5.41
CA GLY A 96 -9.41 5.16 5.75
C GLY A 96 -10.56 5.24 6.75
N VAL A 97 -11.49 4.28 6.62
CA VAL A 97 -12.54 4.01 7.59
C VAL A 97 -12.64 2.50 7.80
N GLY A 98 -12.98 2.06 9.01
CA GLY A 98 -13.09 0.62 9.24
C GLY A 98 -13.74 0.27 10.57
N HIS A 99 -14.46 -0.85 10.53
CA HIS A 99 -14.93 -1.54 11.73
C HIS A 99 -14.01 -2.73 11.98
N PHE A 100 -13.61 -2.88 13.23
CA PHE A 100 -12.74 -3.96 13.67
C PHE A 100 -13.33 -4.63 14.88
N GLN A 101 -13.15 -5.94 14.96
CA GLN A 101 -13.62 -6.76 16.08
C GLN A 101 -12.55 -7.76 16.50
N GLY A 102 -12.61 -8.22 17.74
CA GLY A 102 -11.70 -9.22 18.28
C GLY A 102 -11.93 -9.42 19.76
N LYS A 103 -11.12 -10.29 20.37
CA LYS A 103 -11.11 -10.52 21.81
C LYS A 103 -9.80 -10.04 22.40
N VAL A 104 -9.85 -9.18 23.41
CA VAL A 104 -8.69 -8.75 24.19
C VAL A 104 -8.81 -9.35 25.59
N LEU A 105 -7.79 -10.10 26.03
CA LEU A 105 -7.87 -10.89 27.29
C LEU A 105 -9.14 -11.76 27.37
N GLY A 106 -9.60 -12.31 26.26
CA GLY A 106 -10.82 -13.12 26.18
C GLY A 106 -12.13 -12.33 26.07
N THR A 107 -12.13 -11.02 26.31
CA THR A 107 -13.33 -10.18 26.24
C THR A 107 -13.56 -9.66 24.83
N PRO A 108 -14.74 -9.92 24.21
CA PRO A 108 -15.08 -9.41 22.89
C PRO A 108 -15.15 -7.89 22.89
N GLY A 109 -14.71 -7.28 21.80
CA GLY A 109 -14.80 -5.84 21.58
C GLY A 109 -14.91 -5.49 20.10
N THR A 110 -15.56 -4.37 19.81
CA THR A 110 -15.67 -3.79 18.48
C THR A 110 -15.27 -2.33 18.54
N ILE A 111 -14.62 -1.87 17.49
CA ILE A 111 -14.21 -0.46 17.35
C ILE A 111 -14.42 0.02 15.93
N TYR A 112 -14.67 1.32 15.82
CA TYR A 112 -14.66 2.05 14.56
C TYR A 112 -13.48 3.01 14.55
N ARG A 113 -12.82 3.13 13.39
CA ARG A 113 -11.74 4.10 13.13
C ARG A 113 -11.95 4.77 11.80
N SER A 114 -11.66 6.07 11.75
CA SER A 114 -11.64 6.85 10.51
C SER A 114 -10.57 7.92 10.61
N GLY A 115 -9.95 8.27 9.49
CA GLY A 115 -8.95 9.32 9.45
C GLY A 115 -7.97 9.19 8.30
N LEU A 116 -7.06 10.15 8.21
CA LEU A 116 -5.95 10.11 7.26
C LEU A 116 -5.03 8.93 7.58
N LEU A 117 -4.66 8.18 6.54
CA LEU A 117 -3.62 7.17 6.55
C LEU A 117 -2.26 7.82 6.21
N ASP A 118 -1.19 7.08 6.32
CA ASP A 118 0.14 7.54 5.96
C ASP A 118 0.23 7.84 4.46
N SER A 119 0.69 9.03 4.11
CA SER A 119 0.91 9.45 2.72
C SER A 119 2.09 8.71 2.12
N PHE A 120 2.03 8.41 0.83
CA PHE A 120 3.14 7.76 0.16
C PHE A 120 3.50 8.45 -1.16
N PHE A 121 4.81 8.42 -1.44
CA PHE A 121 5.44 9.06 -2.60
C PHE A 121 6.28 8.00 -3.31
N ARG A 122 6.18 7.94 -4.62
CA ARG A 122 7.01 7.04 -5.43
C ARG A 122 7.68 7.82 -6.54
N PHE A 123 8.99 7.68 -6.64
CA PHE A 123 9.79 8.07 -7.79
C PHE A 123 10.22 6.83 -8.53
N SER A 124 10.05 6.79 -9.85
CA SER A 124 10.57 5.70 -10.67
C SER A 124 11.25 6.20 -11.93
N VAL A 125 12.27 5.48 -12.39
CA VAL A 125 13.01 5.77 -13.60
C VAL A 125 13.30 4.49 -14.38
N ASN A 126 13.14 4.55 -15.70
CA ASN A 126 13.49 3.46 -16.60
C ASN A 126 15.00 3.53 -16.94
N LEU A 127 15.77 2.58 -16.47
CA LEU A 127 17.22 2.50 -16.67
C LEU A 127 17.59 2.02 -18.08
N LYS A 128 16.77 1.12 -18.68
CA LYS A 128 16.97 0.56 -20.02
C LYS A 128 15.64 0.42 -20.74
N GLY A 129 15.66 0.68 -22.05
CA GLY A 129 14.50 0.47 -22.95
C GLY A 129 13.41 1.53 -22.86
N GLY A 130 13.46 2.44 -21.89
CA GLY A 130 12.44 3.46 -21.64
C GLY A 130 13.00 4.88 -21.81
N PRO A 131 13.25 5.38 -23.04
CA PRO A 131 13.65 6.76 -23.24
C PRO A 131 12.50 7.72 -22.89
N SER A 132 12.86 8.95 -22.53
CA SER A 132 11.89 10.04 -22.42
C SER A 132 11.48 10.45 -23.83
N MET A 133 10.18 10.46 -24.10
CA MET A 133 9.63 10.72 -25.43
C MET A 133 8.56 11.80 -25.39
N SER A 134 8.47 12.58 -26.48
CA SER A 134 7.31 13.41 -26.77
C SER A 134 6.07 12.54 -27.06
N PRO A 135 4.84 13.12 -27.05
CA PRO A 135 3.64 12.38 -27.44
C PRO A 135 3.68 11.84 -28.88
N GLU A 136 4.36 12.56 -29.78
CA GLU A 136 4.54 12.18 -31.18
C GLU A 136 5.42 10.94 -31.31
N GLU A 137 6.58 10.94 -30.69
CA GLU A 137 7.50 9.81 -30.66
C GLU A 137 6.86 8.58 -29.98
N PHE A 138 6.12 8.79 -28.88
CA PHE A 138 5.46 7.72 -28.16
C PHE A 138 4.40 6.97 -28.98
N ARG A 139 3.75 7.63 -29.97
CA ARG A 139 2.75 6.97 -30.84
C ARG A 139 3.33 5.86 -31.68
N THR A 140 4.58 6.01 -32.11
CA THR A 140 5.28 5.05 -32.98
C THR A 140 6.13 4.06 -32.19
N TRP A 141 6.46 4.43 -30.94
CA TRP A 141 7.28 3.57 -30.09
C TRP A 141 6.54 2.30 -29.67
N ARG A 142 7.27 1.22 -29.58
CA ARG A 142 6.75 -0.07 -29.10
C ARG A 142 7.67 -0.60 -28.02
N GLN A 143 7.09 -0.89 -26.88
CA GLN A 143 7.77 -1.53 -25.76
C GLN A 143 8.34 -2.89 -26.21
N LYS A 144 9.58 -3.14 -25.85
CA LYS A 144 10.21 -4.47 -25.89
C LYS A 144 10.53 -4.89 -24.44
N THR A 145 11.73 -4.57 -24.00
CA THR A 145 12.16 -4.83 -22.62
C THR A 145 12.47 -3.51 -21.94
N LEU A 146 11.89 -3.33 -20.77
CA LEU A 146 12.17 -2.22 -19.85
C LEU A 146 12.86 -2.77 -18.61
N ILE A 147 13.87 -2.06 -18.14
CA ILE A 147 14.43 -2.27 -16.80
C ILE A 147 14.31 -0.93 -16.10
N GLY A 148 13.65 -0.93 -14.97
CA GLY A 148 13.43 0.27 -14.19
C GLY A 148 13.79 0.07 -12.72
N THR A 149 13.90 1.18 -12.01
CA THR A 149 14.06 1.20 -10.57
C THR A 149 13.11 2.21 -9.96
N SER A 150 12.70 1.99 -8.73
CA SER A 150 11.91 2.95 -8.00
C SER A 150 12.31 3.06 -6.54
N PHE A 151 11.99 4.20 -5.97
CA PHE A 151 12.07 4.48 -4.56
C PHE A 151 10.69 4.94 -4.08
N THR A 152 10.16 4.25 -3.08
CA THR A 152 8.90 4.60 -2.43
C THR A 152 9.19 5.07 -1.00
N LEU A 153 8.58 6.18 -0.61
CA LEU A 153 8.63 6.76 0.72
C LEU A 153 7.21 6.77 1.29
N VAL A 154 7.04 6.26 2.50
CA VAL A 154 5.82 6.39 3.29
C VAL A 154 6.11 7.29 4.47
N ALA A 155 5.37 8.40 4.55
CA ALA A 155 5.52 9.40 5.61
C ALA A 155 4.44 9.18 6.68
N PRO A 156 4.78 9.26 7.98
CA PRO A 156 3.83 9.08 9.08
C PRO A 156 2.93 10.31 9.25
N THR A 157 2.11 10.60 8.25
CA THR A 157 1.21 11.77 8.20
C THR A 157 -0.22 11.43 8.62
N GLY A 158 -0.51 10.16 8.85
CA GLY A 158 -1.82 9.68 9.26
C GLY A 158 -2.10 9.96 10.73
N GLN A 159 -3.33 9.71 11.12
CA GLN A 159 -3.74 9.89 12.51
C GLN A 159 -3.17 8.78 13.39
N TYR A 160 -2.45 9.20 14.42
CA TYR A 160 -1.84 8.31 15.41
C TYR A 160 -2.18 8.76 16.83
N ASP A 161 -2.54 7.82 17.67
CA ASP A 161 -2.75 7.99 19.10
C ASP A 161 -2.00 6.85 19.81
N PRO A 162 -0.95 7.16 20.58
CA PRO A 162 -0.11 6.14 21.20
C PRO A 162 -0.82 5.29 22.25
N SER A 163 -1.94 5.75 22.78
CA SER A 163 -2.75 4.95 23.74
C SER A 163 -3.63 3.92 23.06
N ARG A 164 -3.84 4.05 21.75
CA ARG A 164 -4.75 3.19 20.99
C ARG A 164 -4.04 2.00 20.42
N LEU A 165 -4.76 0.92 20.37
CA LEU A 165 -4.35 -0.31 19.72
C LEU A 165 -4.57 -0.25 18.19
N VAL A 166 -5.60 0.38 17.63
CA VAL A 166 -5.79 0.60 16.18
C VAL A 166 -5.58 2.05 15.81
N ASN A 167 -4.59 2.30 15.00
CA ASN A 167 -4.23 3.60 14.46
C ASN A 167 -4.35 3.63 12.95
N GLN A 168 -4.55 4.79 12.37
CA GLN A 168 -4.54 5.03 10.93
C GLN A 168 -3.12 5.26 10.38
N SER A 169 -2.17 5.56 11.27
CA SER A 169 -0.75 5.70 10.96
C SER A 169 0.08 4.64 11.66
N SER A 170 1.20 4.29 11.06
CA SER A 170 2.23 3.44 11.66
C SER A 170 3.17 4.20 12.61
N ASN A 171 3.10 5.54 12.61
CA ASN A 171 3.98 6.46 13.35
C ASN A 171 5.47 6.20 13.11
N ARG A 172 5.82 5.84 11.88
CA ARG A 172 7.19 5.60 11.44
C ARG A 172 7.33 5.79 9.95
N TRP A 173 8.51 6.14 9.51
CA TRP A 173 8.84 6.16 8.09
C TRP A 173 9.03 4.74 7.56
N ALA A 174 8.65 4.52 6.30
CA ALA A 174 9.00 3.32 5.57
C ALA A 174 9.53 3.68 4.18
N PHE A 175 10.51 2.88 3.70
CA PHE A 175 11.20 3.10 2.44
C PHE A 175 11.25 1.79 1.67
N LYS A 176 10.92 1.81 0.37
CA LYS A 176 11.11 0.65 -0.53
C LYS A 176 12.05 1.04 -1.65
N THR A 177 13.08 0.25 -1.86
CA THR A 177 13.86 0.26 -3.11
C THR A 177 13.44 -0.93 -3.93
N GLU A 178 13.28 -0.76 -5.25
CA GLU A 178 12.76 -1.80 -6.13
C GLU A 178 13.44 -1.76 -7.49
N LEU A 179 13.72 -2.92 -8.04
CA LEU A 179 14.12 -3.13 -9.44
C LEU A 179 12.99 -3.87 -10.16
N GLY A 180 12.69 -3.44 -11.38
CA GLY A 180 11.65 -4.03 -12.20
C GLY A 180 12.12 -4.35 -13.61
N LEU A 181 11.66 -5.49 -14.10
CA LEU A 181 11.77 -5.92 -15.48
C LEU A 181 10.37 -6.00 -16.07
N SER A 182 10.18 -5.42 -17.26
CA SER A 182 8.94 -5.53 -18.05
C SER A 182 9.28 -5.96 -19.47
N HIS A 183 8.75 -7.10 -19.89
CA HIS A 183 9.00 -7.64 -21.23
C HIS A 183 7.70 -7.83 -21.99
N ARG A 184 7.62 -7.25 -23.19
CA ARG A 184 6.46 -7.38 -24.09
C ARG A 184 6.74 -8.38 -25.20
N GLN A 185 5.81 -9.31 -25.39
CA GLN A 185 5.73 -10.20 -26.55
C GLN A 185 4.32 -10.15 -27.13
N GLY A 186 4.17 -9.47 -28.27
CA GLY A 186 2.86 -9.25 -28.88
C GLY A 186 1.90 -8.48 -27.96
N HIS A 187 0.79 -9.10 -27.61
CA HIS A 187 -0.19 -8.56 -26.67
C HIS A 187 0.16 -8.79 -25.20
N TRP A 188 1.06 -9.73 -24.93
CA TRP A 188 1.43 -10.09 -23.58
C TRP A 188 2.54 -9.22 -23.03
N ILE A 189 2.46 -8.90 -21.75
CA ILE A 189 3.51 -8.23 -20.99
C ILE A 189 3.73 -9.03 -19.71
N LEU A 190 4.95 -9.47 -19.52
CA LEU A 190 5.42 -10.06 -18.28
C LEU A 190 6.19 -8.99 -17.50
N ASP A 191 5.71 -8.69 -16.31
CA ASP A 191 6.37 -7.80 -15.36
C ASP A 191 6.86 -8.63 -14.16
N THR A 192 8.10 -8.37 -13.72
CA THR A 192 8.65 -8.94 -12.49
C THR A 192 9.38 -7.86 -11.72
N TYR A 193 9.08 -7.73 -10.42
CA TYR A 193 9.66 -6.70 -9.56
C TYR A 193 10.23 -7.34 -8.30
N GLY A 194 11.40 -6.88 -7.89
CA GLY A 194 12.03 -7.29 -6.64
C GLY A 194 12.44 -6.07 -5.83
N GLY A 195 12.05 -6.03 -4.57
CA GLY A 195 12.33 -4.88 -3.72
C GLY A 195 12.52 -5.23 -2.25
N VAL A 196 12.99 -4.26 -1.49
CA VAL A 196 13.19 -4.38 -0.05
C VAL A 196 12.61 -3.16 0.65
N TRP A 197 11.79 -3.42 1.65
CA TRP A 197 11.26 -2.44 2.59
C TRP A 197 12.15 -2.28 3.80
N PHE A 198 12.37 -1.04 4.21
CA PHE A 198 13.05 -0.63 5.43
C PHE A 198 12.13 0.23 6.25
N PHE A 199 12.25 0.17 7.57
CA PHE A 199 11.37 0.88 8.50
C PHE A 199 12.18 1.59 9.58
N THR A 200 11.76 2.80 9.94
CA THR A 200 12.24 3.41 11.18
C THR A 200 11.49 2.86 12.38
N THR A 201 11.97 3.15 13.57
CA THR A 201 11.30 2.76 14.81
C THR A 201 10.10 3.66 15.09
N ASN A 202 8.98 3.07 15.58
CA ASN A 202 7.92 3.80 16.24
C ASN A 202 8.26 3.91 17.74
N PRO A 203 8.57 5.11 18.26
CA PRO A 203 9.02 5.28 19.63
C PRO A 203 7.90 5.25 20.67
N ASP A 204 6.63 5.41 20.23
CA ASP A 204 5.46 5.58 21.11
C ASP A 204 4.42 4.49 20.90
N TYR A 205 4.86 3.26 20.63
CA TYR A 205 3.97 2.15 20.37
C TYR A 205 3.24 1.70 21.64
N LEU A 206 1.90 1.81 21.65
CA LEU A 206 1.06 1.48 22.82
C LEU A 206 1.51 2.19 24.10
N ALA A 207 2.13 3.35 23.98
CA ALA A 207 2.45 4.19 25.12
C ALA A 207 1.13 4.59 25.82
N TYR A 208 1.14 4.56 27.16
CA TYR A 208 -0.02 4.93 27.98
C TYR A 208 -1.28 4.07 27.76
N ASN A 209 -1.18 2.89 27.14
CA ASN A 209 -2.29 1.99 27.08
C ASN A 209 -2.54 1.37 28.48
N PRO A 210 -3.71 1.59 29.11
CA PRO A 210 -3.93 1.22 30.50
C PRO A 210 -3.95 -0.29 30.75
N ILE A 211 -4.16 -1.08 29.71
CA ILE A 211 -4.26 -2.56 29.82
C ILE A 211 -2.95 -3.22 29.40
N LEU A 212 -2.39 -2.76 28.28
CA LEU A 212 -1.25 -3.45 27.64
C LEU A 212 0.10 -2.82 28.01
N SER A 213 0.13 -1.57 28.40
CA SER A 213 1.34 -0.84 28.75
C SER A 213 1.07 0.32 29.71
N PRO A 214 0.59 0.06 30.92
CA PRO A 214 0.35 1.13 31.88
C PRO A 214 1.68 1.83 32.20
N HIS A 215 1.72 3.14 32.02
CA HIS A 215 2.84 4.02 32.38
C HIS A 215 4.16 3.83 31.63
N ARG A 216 4.18 3.14 30.47
CA ARG A 216 5.42 2.94 29.70
C ARG A 216 5.24 3.39 28.25
N SER A 217 6.26 4.04 27.73
CA SER A 217 6.48 4.18 26.30
C SER A 217 7.11 2.86 25.79
N ASN A 218 6.57 2.32 24.70
CA ASN A 218 7.18 1.16 24.04
C ASN A 218 7.71 1.57 22.68
N THR A 219 8.86 1.03 22.32
CA THR A 219 9.43 1.17 20.99
C THR A 219 9.13 -0.06 20.17
N LEU A 220 8.58 0.13 18.95
CA LEU A 220 8.38 -0.95 17.98
C LEU A 220 9.31 -0.74 16.80
N SER A 221 10.21 -1.67 16.57
CA SER A 221 11.04 -1.74 15.36
C SER A 221 10.69 -2.97 14.53
N GLN A 222 11.05 -2.95 13.25
CA GLN A 222 10.81 -4.05 12.31
C GLN A 222 12.04 -4.23 11.42
N LYS A 223 12.43 -5.48 11.21
CA LYS A 223 13.49 -5.84 10.27
C LYS A 223 13.03 -5.61 8.82
N PRO A 224 13.96 -5.51 7.86
CA PRO A 224 13.60 -5.38 6.45
C PRO A 224 12.69 -6.50 5.96
N VAL A 225 11.85 -6.19 4.97
CA VAL A 225 10.98 -7.14 4.26
C VAL A 225 11.37 -7.15 2.79
N GLY A 226 11.79 -8.31 2.30
CA GLY A 226 11.93 -8.55 0.87
C GLY A 226 10.57 -8.80 0.24
N ALA A 227 10.33 -8.24 -0.95
CA ALA A 227 9.11 -8.45 -1.71
C ALA A 227 9.44 -8.79 -3.16
N PHE A 228 8.69 -9.71 -3.74
CA PHE A 228 8.77 -10.08 -5.15
C PHE A 228 7.36 -10.05 -5.73
N GLU A 229 7.20 -9.41 -6.89
CA GLU A 229 5.94 -9.28 -7.60
C GLU A 229 6.08 -9.84 -9.01
N GLY A 230 5.06 -10.53 -9.49
CA GLY A 230 4.97 -11.05 -10.85
C GLY A 230 3.59 -10.75 -11.44
N HIS A 231 3.56 -10.22 -12.67
CA HIS A 231 2.32 -9.87 -13.34
C HIS A 231 2.35 -10.33 -14.79
N LEU A 232 1.29 -10.98 -15.23
CA LEU A 232 1.10 -11.34 -16.62
C LEU A 232 -0.09 -10.57 -17.17
N SER A 233 0.19 -9.54 -17.96
CA SER A 233 -0.83 -8.66 -18.55
C SER A 233 -1.09 -8.99 -20.02
N TYR A 234 -2.33 -8.76 -20.47
CA TYR A 234 -2.74 -8.88 -21.86
C TYR A 234 -3.40 -7.61 -22.35
N ASP A 235 -2.91 -7.02 -23.45
CA ASP A 235 -3.50 -5.85 -24.12
C ASP A 235 -4.60 -6.27 -25.06
N VAL A 236 -5.82 -5.78 -24.80
CA VAL A 236 -6.98 -6.03 -25.67
C VAL A 236 -6.92 -5.12 -26.91
N LYS A 237 -7.02 -5.70 -28.10
CA LYS A 237 -7.04 -4.95 -29.38
C LYS A 237 -5.88 -3.98 -29.57
N HIS A 238 -4.69 -4.31 -29.08
CA HIS A 238 -3.51 -3.43 -29.07
C HIS A 238 -3.75 -2.05 -28.44
N ASN A 239 -4.74 -1.92 -27.58
CA ASN A 239 -5.01 -0.70 -26.84
C ASN A 239 -4.30 -0.74 -25.47
N PRO A 240 -3.24 0.03 -25.25
CA PRO A 240 -2.46 -0.03 -24.00
C PRO A 240 -3.22 0.43 -22.76
N ARG A 241 -4.44 0.94 -22.91
CA ARG A 241 -5.32 1.32 -21.81
C ARG A 241 -6.43 0.30 -21.54
N PHE A 242 -6.64 -0.65 -22.48
CA PHE A 242 -7.58 -1.76 -22.31
C PHE A 242 -6.81 -3.06 -22.14
N TRP A 243 -6.67 -3.48 -20.93
CA TRP A 243 -5.89 -4.66 -20.57
C TRP A 243 -6.42 -5.33 -19.31
N PHE A 244 -6.00 -6.55 -19.09
CA PHE A 244 -6.16 -7.27 -17.82
C PHE A 244 -4.84 -7.96 -17.45
N SER A 245 -4.71 -8.31 -16.18
CA SER A 245 -3.52 -8.97 -15.67
C SER A 245 -3.86 -9.99 -14.59
N LEU A 246 -3.09 -11.06 -14.54
CA LEU A 246 -2.98 -11.95 -13.38
C LEU A 246 -1.78 -11.50 -12.58
N ASP A 247 -1.96 -11.41 -11.27
CA ASP A 247 -1.01 -10.76 -10.38
C ASP A 247 -0.64 -11.70 -9.23
N GLY A 248 0.62 -11.71 -8.87
CA GLY A 248 1.14 -12.43 -7.72
C GLY A 248 2.17 -11.62 -6.95
N ASN A 249 2.16 -11.74 -5.63
CA ASN A 249 3.13 -11.11 -4.75
C ASN A 249 3.55 -12.10 -3.66
N PHE A 250 4.83 -12.12 -3.37
CA PHE A 250 5.42 -12.85 -2.25
C PHE A 250 6.31 -11.90 -1.45
N TRP A 251 6.24 -11.98 -0.12
CA TRP A 251 7.13 -11.21 0.74
C TRP A 251 7.59 -12.02 1.94
N TYR A 252 8.83 -11.76 2.34
CA TYR A 252 9.50 -12.47 3.40
C TYR A 252 10.33 -11.54 4.29
N GLY A 253 10.31 -11.78 5.60
CA GLY A 253 11.09 -11.01 6.57
C GLY A 253 10.22 -10.23 7.56
N GLY A 254 10.73 -9.11 8.05
CA GLY A 254 9.96 -8.15 8.83
C GLY A 254 9.60 -8.58 10.24
N SER A 255 10.38 -9.48 10.88
CA SER A 255 10.19 -9.75 12.30
C SER A 255 10.27 -8.45 13.10
N THR A 256 9.40 -8.31 14.10
CA THR A 256 9.29 -7.10 14.91
C THR A 256 9.99 -7.27 16.26
N SER A 257 10.48 -6.16 16.81
CA SER A 257 11.04 -6.09 18.15
C SER A 257 10.27 -5.07 18.98
N LEU A 258 9.85 -5.48 20.18
CA LEU A 258 9.25 -4.60 21.16
C LEU A 258 10.28 -4.32 22.26
N ASN A 259 10.63 -3.03 22.45
CA ASN A 259 11.66 -2.61 23.40
C ASN A 259 13.00 -3.35 23.22
N GLY A 260 13.41 -3.55 21.96
CA GLY A 260 14.64 -4.26 21.60
C GLY A 260 14.54 -5.80 21.66
N LYS A 261 13.46 -6.37 22.19
CA LYS A 261 13.26 -7.83 22.24
C LYS A 261 12.56 -8.29 20.97
N GLU A 262 13.28 -9.04 20.13
CA GLU A 262 12.74 -9.59 18.88
C GLU A 262 11.74 -10.71 19.14
N ASN A 263 10.68 -10.74 18.35
CA ASN A 263 9.70 -11.82 18.29
C ASN A 263 9.68 -12.45 16.90
N PHE A 264 10.33 -13.60 16.75
CA PHE A 264 10.38 -14.34 15.48
C PHE A 264 9.02 -14.86 15.00
N LYS A 265 8.02 -14.95 15.88
CA LYS A 265 6.65 -15.34 15.50
C LYS A 265 5.93 -14.24 14.69
N THR A 266 6.54 -13.07 14.55
CA THR A 266 6.07 -11.98 13.71
C THR A 266 6.74 -11.95 12.34
N LEU A 267 7.58 -12.94 12.03
CA LEU A 267 8.18 -13.11 10.73
C LEU A 267 7.07 -13.29 9.69
N GLN A 268 7.13 -12.51 8.64
CA GLN A 268 6.21 -12.62 7.52
C GLN A 268 6.79 -13.59 6.50
N GLU A 269 5.98 -14.52 6.07
CA GLU A 269 6.18 -15.40 4.94
C GLU A 269 4.82 -15.53 4.28
N ASN A 270 4.55 -14.65 3.33
CA ASN A 270 3.19 -14.46 2.85
C ASN A 270 3.16 -14.35 1.33
N SER A 271 2.08 -14.79 0.74
CA SER A 271 1.78 -14.60 -0.66
C SER A 271 0.36 -14.09 -0.89
N ARG A 272 0.17 -13.46 -2.02
CA ARG A 272 -1.11 -12.92 -2.47
C ARG A 272 -1.24 -13.13 -3.97
N VAL A 273 -2.43 -13.48 -4.40
CA VAL A 273 -2.79 -13.58 -5.81
C VAL A 273 -3.93 -12.62 -6.13
N GLY A 274 -3.98 -12.15 -7.36
CA GLY A 274 -4.98 -11.17 -7.76
C GLY A 274 -5.21 -11.10 -9.25
N PHE A 275 -6.15 -10.26 -9.59
CA PHE A 275 -6.53 -9.93 -10.95
C PHE A 275 -6.74 -8.43 -11.05
N THR A 276 -6.25 -7.83 -12.13
CA THR A 276 -6.47 -6.41 -12.43
C THR A 276 -7.00 -6.25 -13.85
N ALA A 277 -7.93 -5.32 -14.04
CA ALA A 277 -8.43 -4.93 -15.36
C ALA A 277 -8.47 -3.40 -15.47
N SER A 278 -8.09 -2.89 -16.63
CA SER A 278 -8.19 -1.46 -16.95
C SER A 278 -9.02 -1.28 -18.21
N VAL A 279 -10.04 -0.42 -18.13
CA VAL A 279 -10.98 -0.16 -19.22
C VAL A 279 -10.99 1.34 -19.55
N PRO A 280 -10.67 1.74 -20.78
CA PRO A 280 -10.79 3.14 -21.20
C PRO A 280 -12.25 3.54 -21.32
N ILE A 281 -12.64 4.67 -20.71
CA ILE A 281 -13.97 5.28 -20.84
C ILE A 281 -13.97 6.29 -21.96
N THR A 282 -12.98 7.18 -21.96
CA THR A 282 -12.78 8.22 -22.97
C THR A 282 -11.31 8.29 -23.40
N ARG A 283 -10.96 9.27 -24.22
CA ARG A 283 -9.55 9.51 -24.60
C ARG A 283 -8.68 9.92 -23.40
N HIS A 284 -9.29 10.49 -22.35
CA HIS A 284 -8.60 11.02 -21.17
C HIS A 284 -8.94 10.28 -19.87
N GLN A 285 -9.84 9.29 -19.91
CA GLN A 285 -10.31 8.62 -18.71
C GLN A 285 -10.26 7.10 -18.85
N SER A 286 -9.97 6.43 -17.75
CA SER A 286 -10.06 4.97 -17.62
C SER A 286 -10.54 4.58 -16.22
N LEU A 287 -11.15 3.40 -16.14
CA LEU A 287 -11.42 2.71 -14.88
C LEU A 287 -10.43 1.56 -14.73
N LYS A 288 -9.98 1.36 -13.51
CA LYS A 288 -9.18 0.22 -13.11
C LYS A 288 -9.92 -0.54 -12.01
N PHE A 289 -10.09 -1.82 -12.19
CA PHE A 289 -10.67 -2.75 -11.22
C PHE A 289 -9.59 -3.71 -10.77
N SER A 290 -9.52 -4.01 -9.49
CA SER A 290 -8.66 -5.08 -9.00
C SER A 290 -9.32 -5.87 -7.89
N TYR A 291 -9.00 -7.16 -7.87
CA TYR A 291 -9.34 -8.08 -6.81
C TYR A 291 -8.07 -8.82 -6.39
N SER A 292 -7.89 -9.02 -5.11
CA SER A 292 -6.80 -9.87 -4.62
C SER A 292 -7.19 -10.59 -3.33
N ASN A 293 -6.54 -11.71 -3.09
CA ASN A 293 -6.73 -12.53 -1.89
C ASN A 293 -5.37 -13.01 -1.37
N GLY A 294 -5.23 -13.10 -0.05
CA GLY A 294 -4.11 -13.81 0.55
C GLY A 294 -4.20 -15.30 0.22
N ASP A 295 -3.14 -15.83 -0.38
CA ASP A 295 -3.03 -17.25 -0.72
C ASP A 295 -2.39 -18.03 0.43
N TYR A 296 -1.25 -17.54 0.91
CA TYR A 296 -0.56 -18.08 2.05
C TYR A 296 -0.14 -16.93 2.98
N VAL A 297 -0.56 -16.96 4.25
CA VAL A 297 -0.29 -15.88 5.21
C VAL A 297 0.11 -16.48 6.57
N VAL A 298 1.37 -16.33 6.93
CA VAL A 298 1.91 -16.78 8.23
C VAL A 298 1.68 -15.72 9.30
N PHE A 299 1.87 -14.44 8.97
CA PHE A 299 1.70 -13.35 9.93
C PHE A 299 1.20 -12.07 9.24
N GLY A 300 0.30 -11.35 9.92
CA GLY A 300 -0.28 -10.08 9.45
C GLY A 300 -1.72 -10.24 8.97
N GLY A 301 -2.10 -9.50 7.93
CA GLY A 301 -3.46 -9.49 7.41
C GLY A 301 -3.70 -10.58 6.37
N ASN A 302 -4.62 -11.48 6.65
CA ASN A 302 -5.19 -12.38 5.66
C ASN A 302 -6.56 -11.86 5.25
N TYR A 303 -6.62 -11.15 4.13
CA TYR A 303 -7.81 -10.45 3.68
C TYR A 303 -7.99 -10.55 2.16
N GLN A 304 -9.24 -10.40 1.75
CA GLN A 304 -9.64 -10.10 0.39
C GLN A 304 -9.65 -8.59 0.19
N ASN A 305 -9.30 -8.16 -0.99
CA ASN A 305 -9.34 -6.75 -1.40
C ASN A 305 -10.07 -6.61 -2.73
N VAL A 306 -10.98 -5.64 -2.78
CA VAL A 306 -11.62 -5.20 -4.02
C VAL A 306 -11.37 -3.71 -4.16
N SER A 307 -10.89 -3.26 -5.32
CA SER A 307 -10.73 -1.83 -5.56
C SER A 307 -11.20 -1.39 -6.93
N VAL A 308 -11.64 -0.12 -6.98
CA VAL A 308 -12.05 0.59 -8.19
C VAL A 308 -11.33 1.92 -8.21
N GLY A 309 -10.58 2.17 -9.28
CA GLY A 309 -9.88 3.42 -9.50
C GLY A 309 -10.38 4.13 -10.74
N TRP A 310 -10.75 5.40 -10.63
CA TRP A 310 -10.98 6.28 -11.75
C TRP A 310 -9.73 7.13 -11.99
N GLN A 311 -9.33 7.23 -13.25
CA GLN A 311 -8.14 7.95 -13.66
C GLN A 311 -8.49 8.95 -14.75
N TYR A 312 -8.08 10.22 -14.54
CA TYR A 312 -8.11 11.27 -15.54
C TYR A 312 -6.70 11.74 -15.84
N PHE A 313 -6.34 11.85 -17.12
CA PHE A 313 -4.99 12.22 -17.52
C PHE A 313 -4.98 13.28 -18.63
N TRP A 314 -3.95 14.13 -18.60
CA TRP A 314 -3.76 15.22 -19.56
C TRP A 314 -2.27 15.50 -19.81
N LEU A 315 -1.97 16.15 -20.92
CA LEU A 315 -0.63 16.63 -21.24
C LEU A 315 -0.40 18.02 -20.65
N GLY A 316 0.66 18.19 -19.87
CA GLY A 316 1.08 19.50 -19.35
C GLY A 316 1.59 20.42 -20.47
N ARG A 317 1.34 21.72 -20.33
CA ARG A 317 1.84 22.74 -21.26
C ARG A 317 3.38 22.71 -21.30
N ARG A 318 3.96 23.00 -22.47
CA ARG A 318 5.37 23.32 -22.56
C ARG A 318 5.59 24.64 -21.82
N ALA A 319 6.57 24.71 -20.91
CA ALA A 319 7.02 26.01 -20.43
C ALA A 319 7.42 26.84 -21.67
N ALA A 320 6.85 28.02 -21.84
CA ALA A 320 7.34 28.95 -22.83
C ALA A 320 8.79 29.20 -22.50
N ASN A 321 9.70 28.98 -23.46
CA ASN A 321 11.08 29.38 -23.31
C ASN A 321 11.10 30.91 -23.20
N THR A 322 10.94 31.42 -21.99
CA THR A 322 11.30 32.80 -21.63
C THR A 322 12.76 32.77 -21.21
N LEU A 323 13.65 32.68 -22.17
CA LEU A 323 15.00 33.18 -22.02
C LEU A 323 15.15 34.32 -23.04
N PRO A 324 15.55 35.49 -22.59
CA PRO A 324 15.81 36.65 -23.46
C PRO A 324 16.95 36.36 -24.42
#